data_3b97f2079ed0f62372bcf1dad1729532
#
_entry.id   3b97f2079ed0f62372bcf1dad1729532
#
_cell.length_a   1.000
_cell.length_b   1.000
_cell.length_c   1.000
_cell.angle_alpha   90.00
_cell.angle_beta   90.00
_cell.angle_gamma   90.00
#
_symmetry.space_group_name_H-M   'P 1'
#
loop_
_entity.id
_entity.type
_entity.pdbx_description
1 polymer ?
#
loop_
_entity_poly.entity_id
_entity_poly.type
_entity_poly.pdbx_seq_one_letter_code
_entity_poly.pdbx_strand_id
1 'polypeptide(L)'
;MGHDVFDPFGLPTLSSRASCALTLTLFEYDFTVSSSFTGAASLASVTPAPTFTRTSGLEMSRHRHGFNKLSKPADQRKALLRALTTEIIRHGRIKTTLIRAKAVRKHVDHMIQLGKRGDLHARRQAMAWVYDKNLVHSLFEAAPDRYADREGGYTRVLRTVARQGDNAKMAIIELV
;
A
#
# COMPACT_ATOMS: atom_id res chain seq x y z
N MET A 1 22.36 -38.79 34.94
CA MET A 1 22.12 -38.58 33.51
C MET A 1 21.04 -37.50 33.38
N GLY A 2 21.43 -36.24 33.27
CA GLY A 2 20.54 -35.12 33.20
C GLY A 2 20.20 -34.82 31.73
N HIS A 3 18.91 -34.69 31.45
CA HIS A 3 18.44 -34.21 30.14
C HIS A 3 18.24 -32.72 30.24
N ASP A 4 19.16 -31.95 29.60
CA ASP A 4 19.01 -30.53 29.41
C ASP A 4 17.94 -30.29 28.36
N VAL A 5 16.81 -29.73 28.78
CA VAL A 5 15.74 -29.23 27.91
C VAL A 5 16.14 -27.81 27.45
N PHE A 6 16.42 -27.69 26.19
CA PHE A 6 16.77 -26.42 25.54
C PHE A 6 15.49 -25.62 25.26
N ASP A 7 15.29 -24.51 25.95
CA ASP A 7 14.21 -23.56 25.65
C ASP A 7 14.65 -22.61 24.52
N PRO A 8 13.96 -22.61 23.35
CA PRO A 8 14.35 -21.78 22.21
C PRO A 8 13.81 -20.34 22.21
N PHE A 9 13.14 -19.88 23.26
CA PHE A 9 12.60 -18.52 23.29
C PHE A 9 12.98 -17.77 24.58
N GLY A 10 14.19 -17.18 24.58
CA GLY A 10 14.63 -16.26 25.60
C GLY A 10 13.87 -14.91 25.48
N LEU A 11 12.80 -14.73 26.26
CA LEU A 11 12.17 -13.44 26.46
C LEU A 11 12.84 -12.70 27.62
N PRO A 12 13.26 -11.44 27.48
CA PRO A 12 13.76 -10.64 28.60
C PRO A 12 12.57 -10.17 29.46
N THR A 13 12.62 -10.49 30.74
CA THR A 13 11.71 -9.97 31.76
C THR A 13 12.03 -8.48 32.01
N LEU A 14 11.07 -7.62 31.69
CA LEU A 14 11.12 -6.19 32.04
C LEU A 14 10.62 -5.98 33.47
N SER A 15 11.56 -5.74 34.39
CA SER A 15 11.33 -5.10 35.66
C SER A 15 11.93 -3.69 35.57
N SER A 16 11.13 -2.65 35.61
CA SER A 16 11.31 -1.52 36.53
C SER A 16 10.33 -0.39 36.22
N ARG A 17 9.63 -0.01 37.25
CA ARG A 17 8.83 1.19 37.39
C ARG A 17 9.69 2.43 37.13
N ALA A 18 9.29 3.31 36.23
CA ALA A 18 9.70 4.71 36.24
C ALA A 18 8.46 5.58 36.20
N SER A 19 8.14 6.13 37.34
CA SER A 19 7.27 7.25 37.56
C SER A 19 7.85 8.46 36.84
N CYS A 20 7.13 9.06 35.92
CA CYS A 20 7.49 10.37 35.39
C CYS A 20 6.30 11.29 35.48
N ALA A 21 6.53 12.36 36.24
CA ALA A 21 5.60 13.41 36.64
C ALA A 21 5.10 14.21 35.43
N LEU A 22 3.81 14.50 35.43
CA LEU A 22 3.17 15.49 34.57
C LEU A 22 3.65 16.91 34.99
N THR A 23 4.30 17.61 34.08
CA THR A 23 4.40 19.05 34.09
C THR A 23 3.50 19.62 32.99
N LEU A 24 2.33 20.08 33.40
CA LEU A 24 1.47 20.95 32.61
C LEU A 24 2.14 22.33 32.52
N THR A 25 2.62 22.73 31.36
CA THR A 25 2.88 24.13 31.04
C THR A 25 1.69 24.67 30.26
N LEU A 26 0.88 25.45 30.97
CA LEU A 26 -0.12 26.36 30.41
C LEU A 26 0.61 27.42 29.59
N PHE A 27 0.38 27.43 28.31
CA PHE A 27 0.79 28.51 27.41
C PHE A 27 -0.45 29.40 27.21
N GLU A 28 -0.54 30.48 27.98
CA GLU A 28 -1.53 31.53 27.76
C GLU A 28 -1.18 32.32 26.50
N TYR A 29 -2.08 32.29 25.54
CA TYR A 29 -2.01 33.11 24.34
C TYR A 29 -2.83 34.41 24.60
N ASP A 30 -2.14 35.47 24.94
CA ASP A 30 -2.73 36.81 24.98
C ASP A 30 -3.03 37.30 23.56
N PHE A 31 -4.31 37.33 23.23
CA PHE A 31 -4.83 37.94 22.01
C PHE A 31 -5.18 39.38 22.26
N THR A 32 -4.22 40.30 22.12
CA THR A 32 -4.50 41.74 22.10
C THR A 32 -4.96 42.16 20.72
N VAL A 33 -6.26 42.40 20.59
CA VAL A 33 -6.84 43.04 19.40
C VAL A 33 -6.54 44.54 19.48
N SER A 34 -5.61 45.02 18.69
CA SER A 34 -5.40 46.44 18.43
C SER A 34 -6.20 46.83 17.18
N SER A 35 -7.30 47.49 17.37
CA SER A 35 -8.13 48.12 16.34
C SER A 35 -7.61 49.49 16.00
N SER A 36 -6.94 49.68 14.86
CA SER A 36 -6.90 50.95 14.15
C SER A 36 -6.28 50.77 12.77
N PHE A 37 -7.10 50.54 11.76
CA PHE A 37 -6.69 50.74 10.40
C PHE A 37 -7.74 51.47 9.61
N THR A 38 -7.66 52.84 9.69
CA THR A 38 -8.26 53.74 8.70
C THR A 38 -7.26 53.90 7.57
N GLY A 39 -7.39 53.06 6.55
CA GLY A 39 -6.62 53.15 5.31
C GLY A 39 -7.58 53.11 4.13
N ALA A 40 -7.69 54.24 3.41
CA ALA A 40 -8.47 54.37 2.18
C ALA A 40 -8.04 53.29 1.16
N ALA A 41 -8.92 52.35 0.87
CA ALA A 41 -8.69 51.33 -0.17
C ALA A 41 -8.78 51.99 -1.54
N SER A 42 -7.65 52.17 -2.22
CA SER A 42 -7.62 52.36 -3.66
C SER A 42 -8.17 51.13 -4.35
N LEU A 43 -9.16 51.29 -5.20
CA LEU A 43 -9.73 50.23 -6.04
C LEU A 43 -8.65 49.74 -7.02
N ALA A 44 -7.83 48.79 -6.57
CA ALA A 44 -6.99 48.00 -7.46
C ALA A 44 -7.90 47.20 -8.37
N SER A 45 -7.80 47.41 -9.67
CA SER A 45 -8.51 46.68 -10.71
C SER A 45 -8.28 45.18 -10.52
N VAL A 46 -9.31 44.47 -10.08
CA VAL A 46 -9.35 43.01 -10.05
C VAL A 46 -9.30 42.53 -11.50
N THR A 47 -8.13 42.13 -11.97
CA THR A 47 -8.03 41.40 -13.24
C THR A 47 -8.79 40.08 -13.04
N PRO A 48 -9.82 39.81 -13.90
CA PRO A 48 -10.53 38.53 -13.80
C PRO A 48 -9.53 37.42 -14.07
N ALA A 49 -9.49 36.44 -13.17
CA ALA A 49 -8.69 35.23 -13.33
C ALA A 49 -9.03 34.60 -14.69
N PRO A 50 -8.02 34.07 -15.42
CA PRO A 50 -8.27 33.43 -16.70
C PRO A 50 -9.29 32.31 -16.51
N THR A 51 -10.50 32.50 -17.03
CA THR A 51 -11.48 31.44 -17.12
C THR A 51 -10.91 30.37 -18.02
N PHE A 52 -10.44 29.27 -17.41
CA PHE A 52 -10.05 28.07 -18.11
C PHE A 52 -11.32 27.50 -18.78
N THR A 53 -11.61 27.97 -19.98
CA THR A 53 -12.63 27.35 -20.81
C THR A 53 -12.14 25.95 -21.13
N ARG A 54 -12.72 24.97 -20.45
CA ARG A 54 -12.56 23.56 -20.75
C ARG A 54 -13.12 23.38 -22.16
N THR A 55 -12.26 23.55 -23.16
CA THR A 55 -12.57 23.09 -24.52
C THR A 55 -12.78 21.60 -24.40
N SER A 56 -14.04 21.19 -24.39
CA SER A 56 -14.46 19.80 -24.47
C SER A 56 -14.15 19.27 -25.87
N GLY A 57 -12.87 19.27 -26.25
CA GLY A 57 -12.39 18.40 -27.29
C GLY A 57 -12.65 16.99 -26.79
N LEU A 58 -13.63 16.32 -27.36
CA LEU A 58 -13.82 14.89 -27.19
C LEU A 58 -12.57 14.17 -27.75
N GLU A 59 -11.47 14.21 -26.98
CA GLU A 59 -10.32 13.36 -27.27
C GLU A 59 -10.76 11.92 -27.05
N MET A 60 -11.21 11.31 -28.12
CA MET A 60 -11.47 9.87 -28.21
C MET A 60 -10.13 9.12 -28.14
N SER A 61 -9.46 9.26 -27.02
CA SER A 61 -8.24 8.53 -26.73
C SER A 61 -8.56 7.03 -26.54
N ARG A 62 -8.38 6.28 -27.61
CA ARG A 62 -8.57 4.82 -27.62
C ARG A 62 -7.40 4.05 -26.96
N HIS A 63 -6.38 4.73 -26.50
CA HIS A 63 -5.16 4.13 -25.97
C HIS A 63 -5.23 3.91 -24.46
N ARG A 64 -6.07 2.95 -24.03
CA ARG A 64 -6.05 2.46 -22.66
C ARG A 64 -4.87 1.49 -22.46
N HIS A 65 -3.67 2.02 -22.23
CA HIS A 65 -2.47 1.22 -21.94
C HIS A 65 -2.46 0.59 -20.52
N GLY A 66 -3.50 0.78 -19.74
CA GLY A 66 -3.50 0.40 -18.32
C GLY A 66 -3.74 -1.07 -18.00
N PHE A 67 -4.10 -1.92 -18.99
CA PHE A 67 -4.56 -3.27 -18.69
C PHE A 67 -4.05 -4.33 -19.65
N ASN A 68 -3.18 -5.22 -19.15
CA ASN A 68 -2.68 -6.36 -19.91
C ASN A 68 -3.66 -7.54 -19.85
N LYS A 69 -4.21 -7.96 -21.00
CA LYS A 69 -5.13 -9.11 -21.09
C LYS A 69 -4.43 -10.46 -20.84
N LEU A 70 -3.10 -10.53 -20.87
CA LEU A 70 -2.29 -11.75 -20.66
C LEU A 70 -2.64 -12.89 -21.64
N SER A 71 -3.18 -12.57 -22.80
CA SER A 71 -3.64 -13.53 -23.82
C SER A 71 -4.58 -14.61 -23.24
N LYS A 72 -5.43 -14.22 -22.27
CA LYS A 72 -6.37 -15.13 -21.60
C LYS A 72 -7.79 -14.53 -21.55
N PRO A 73 -8.85 -15.38 -21.60
CA PRO A 73 -10.22 -14.98 -21.28
C PRO A 73 -10.30 -14.34 -19.89
N ALA A 74 -11.37 -13.59 -19.65
CA ALA A 74 -11.54 -12.81 -18.41
C ALA A 74 -11.46 -13.70 -17.15
N ASP A 75 -12.14 -14.85 -17.17
CA ASP A 75 -12.23 -15.76 -16.03
C ASP A 75 -10.89 -16.42 -15.70
N GLN A 76 -10.20 -16.95 -16.71
CA GLN A 76 -8.88 -17.56 -16.54
C GLN A 76 -7.84 -16.52 -16.10
N ARG A 77 -7.93 -15.29 -16.60
CA ARG A 77 -7.06 -14.21 -16.17
C ARG A 77 -7.28 -13.86 -14.70
N LYS A 78 -8.55 -13.74 -14.27
CA LYS A 78 -8.91 -13.50 -12.86
C LYS A 78 -8.40 -14.61 -11.96
N ALA A 79 -8.59 -15.88 -12.34
CA ALA A 79 -8.09 -17.03 -11.60
C ALA A 79 -6.56 -17.03 -11.49
N LEU A 80 -5.84 -16.76 -12.58
CA LEU A 80 -4.37 -16.65 -12.60
C LEU A 80 -3.88 -15.55 -11.65
N LEU A 81 -4.50 -14.36 -11.69
CA LEU A 81 -4.09 -13.24 -10.85
C LEU A 81 -4.37 -13.51 -9.37
N ARG A 82 -5.50 -14.17 -9.04
CA ARG A 82 -5.80 -14.60 -7.67
C ARG A 82 -4.78 -15.59 -7.15
N ALA A 83 -4.45 -16.63 -7.92
CA ALA A 83 -3.44 -17.61 -7.56
C ALA A 83 -2.08 -16.95 -7.32
N LEU A 84 -1.61 -16.12 -8.24
CA LEU A 84 -0.33 -15.42 -8.09
C LEU A 84 -0.33 -14.47 -6.88
N THR A 85 -1.43 -13.78 -6.59
CA THR A 85 -1.53 -12.92 -5.40
C THR A 85 -1.41 -13.74 -4.11
N THR A 86 -2.09 -14.89 -4.04
CA THR A 86 -2.02 -15.81 -2.89
C THR A 86 -0.58 -16.31 -2.68
N GLU A 87 0.10 -16.73 -3.75
CA GLU A 87 1.48 -17.22 -3.67
C GLU A 87 2.50 -16.13 -3.27
N ILE A 88 2.31 -14.88 -3.74
CA ILE A 88 3.18 -13.77 -3.33
C ILE A 88 3.02 -13.47 -1.84
N ILE A 89 1.80 -13.48 -1.33
CA ILE A 89 1.55 -13.23 0.10
C ILE A 89 2.13 -14.39 0.94
N ARG A 90 2.02 -15.64 0.46
CA ARG A 90 2.52 -16.83 1.15
C ARG A 90 4.05 -16.88 1.23
N HIS A 91 4.73 -16.65 0.11
CA HIS A 91 6.17 -16.84 -0.01
C HIS A 91 6.98 -15.54 0.09
N GLY A 92 6.32 -14.38 0.05
CA GLY A 92 6.98 -13.08 0.04
C GLY A 92 7.71 -12.75 -1.27
N ARG A 93 8.18 -13.77 -2.02
CA ARG A 93 8.98 -13.62 -3.25
C ARG A 93 8.71 -14.77 -4.20
N ILE A 94 8.37 -14.46 -5.46
CA ILE A 94 8.16 -15.46 -6.51
C ILE A 94 8.82 -15.05 -7.82
N LYS A 95 9.23 -16.05 -8.63
CA LYS A 95 9.77 -15.89 -9.99
C LYS A 95 8.69 -16.17 -11.02
N THR A 96 8.39 -15.22 -11.91
CA THR A 96 7.37 -15.35 -12.95
C THR A 96 7.75 -14.55 -14.20
N THR A 97 6.93 -14.58 -15.25
CA THR A 97 7.17 -13.74 -16.43
C THR A 97 6.97 -12.26 -16.10
N LEU A 98 7.76 -11.40 -16.74
CA LEU A 98 7.75 -9.95 -16.49
C LEU A 98 6.34 -9.33 -16.64
N ILE A 99 5.58 -9.78 -17.64
CA ILE A 99 4.22 -9.27 -17.90
C ILE A 99 3.27 -9.64 -16.76
N ARG A 100 3.34 -10.90 -16.27
CA ARG A 100 2.53 -11.35 -15.14
C ARG A 100 2.90 -10.63 -13.85
N ALA A 101 4.21 -10.49 -13.56
CA ALA A 101 4.69 -9.74 -12.41
C ALA A 101 4.15 -8.30 -12.38
N LYS A 102 4.21 -7.59 -13.52
CA LYS A 102 3.65 -6.24 -13.63
C LYS A 102 2.12 -6.19 -13.45
N ALA A 103 1.40 -7.21 -13.93
CA ALA A 103 -0.07 -7.25 -13.81
C ALA A 103 -0.53 -7.52 -12.38
N VAL A 104 0.19 -8.37 -11.63
CA VAL A 104 -0.17 -8.78 -10.27
C VAL A 104 0.08 -7.67 -9.23
N ARG A 105 1.04 -6.78 -9.44
CA ARG A 105 1.39 -5.69 -8.51
C ARG A 105 0.17 -4.99 -7.92
N LYS A 106 -0.75 -4.55 -8.77
CA LYS A 106 -1.95 -3.81 -8.36
C LYS A 106 -2.83 -4.61 -7.39
N HIS A 107 -2.91 -5.93 -7.59
CA HIS A 107 -3.73 -6.80 -6.75
C HIS A 107 -3.06 -7.05 -5.40
N VAL A 108 -1.75 -7.25 -5.37
CA VAL A 108 -1.00 -7.42 -4.12
C VAL A 108 -1.02 -6.12 -3.30
N ASP A 109 -0.73 -4.99 -3.93
CA ASP A 109 -0.76 -3.68 -3.26
C ASP A 109 -2.16 -3.40 -2.68
N HIS A 110 -3.23 -3.75 -3.40
CA HIS A 110 -4.59 -3.61 -2.90
C HIS A 110 -4.88 -4.51 -1.70
N MET A 111 -4.39 -5.77 -1.70
CA MET A 111 -4.58 -6.67 -0.54
C MET A 111 -3.86 -6.17 0.71
N ILE A 112 -2.64 -5.64 0.56
CA ILE A 112 -1.88 -5.04 1.67
C ILE A 112 -2.59 -3.80 2.20
N GLN A 113 -3.12 -2.96 1.31
CA GLN A 113 -3.89 -1.77 1.70
C GLN A 113 -5.16 -2.14 2.49
N LEU A 114 -5.87 -3.21 2.09
CA LEU A 114 -6.99 -3.74 2.87
C LEU A 114 -6.54 -4.24 4.24
N GLY A 115 -5.39 -4.92 4.32
CA GLY A 115 -4.78 -5.37 5.57
C GLY A 115 -4.46 -4.21 6.53
N LYS A 116 -3.89 -3.12 6.02
CA LYS A 116 -3.63 -1.88 6.81
C LYS A 116 -4.90 -1.24 7.35
N ARG A 117 -6.00 -1.27 6.60
CA ARG A 117 -7.29 -0.71 7.06
C ARG A 117 -7.88 -1.46 8.24
N GLY A 118 -7.70 -2.78 8.30
CA GLY A 118 -8.15 -3.63 9.40
C GLY A 118 -9.66 -3.83 9.53
N ASP A 119 -10.50 -3.14 8.78
CA ASP A 119 -11.95 -3.16 8.85
C ASP A 119 -12.53 -4.55 8.56
N LEU A 120 -13.69 -4.85 9.14
CA LEU A 120 -14.44 -6.07 8.83
C LEU A 120 -14.81 -6.15 7.34
N HIS A 121 -15.18 -5.02 6.74
CA HIS A 121 -15.47 -4.95 5.31
C HIS A 121 -14.23 -5.24 4.45
N ALA A 122 -13.07 -4.69 4.80
CA ALA A 122 -11.80 -4.96 4.13
C ALA A 122 -11.44 -6.45 4.23
N ARG A 123 -11.63 -7.06 5.39
CA ARG A 123 -11.39 -8.50 5.61
C ARG A 123 -12.28 -9.37 4.72
N ARG A 124 -13.57 -9.03 4.58
CA ARG A 124 -14.49 -9.74 3.66
C ARG A 124 -14.03 -9.61 2.20
N GLN A 125 -13.58 -8.44 1.77
CA GLN A 125 -13.03 -8.23 0.41
C GLN A 125 -11.76 -9.05 0.17
N ALA A 126 -10.83 -9.08 1.14
CA ALA A 126 -9.61 -9.87 1.04
C ALA A 126 -9.92 -11.38 0.96
N MET A 127 -10.83 -11.89 1.79
CA MET A 127 -11.27 -13.29 1.75
C MET A 127 -11.98 -13.67 0.43
N ALA A 128 -12.63 -12.73 -0.24
CA ALA A 128 -13.22 -12.97 -1.56
C ALA A 128 -12.17 -13.09 -2.67
N TRP A 129 -10.97 -12.56 -2.47
CA TRP A 129 -9.89 -12.58 -3.46
C TRP A 129 -8.86 -13.67 -3.21
N VAL A 130 -8.31 -13.77 -2.01
CA VAL A 130 -7.29 -14.75 -1.61
C VAL A 130 -7.95 -16.10 -1.37
N TYR A 131 -7.29 -17.19 -1.81
CA TYR A 131 -7.84 -18.54 -1.65
C TYR A 131 -7.72 -19.04 -0.20
N ASP A 132 -6.63 -18.70 0.49
CA ASP A 132 -6.34 -19.19 1.85
C ASP A 132 -6.78 -18.19 2.92
N LYS A 133 -7.73 -18.59 3.75
CA LYS A 133 -8.24 -17.77 4.86
C LYS A 133 -7.17 -17.48 5.91
N ASN A 134 -6.31 -18.45 6.21
CA ASN A 134 -5.24 -18.32 7.19
C ASN A 134 -4.23 -17.24 6.77
N LEU A 135 -3.89 -17.15 5.47
CA LEU A 135 -3.03 -16.09 4.95
C LEU A 135 -3.66 -14.70 5.11
N VAL A 136 -4.99 -14.60 5.01
CA VAL A 136 -5.68 -13.32 5.24
C VAL A 136 -5.54 -12.91 6.70
N HIS A 137 -5.68 -13.84 7.66
CA HIS A 137 -5.46 -13.53 9.08
C HIS A 137 -4.04 -13.02 9.32
N SER A 138 -3.03 -13.78 8.90
CA SER A 138 -1.62 -13.37 9.05
C SER A 138 -1.31 -12.04 8.35
N LEU A 139 -1.92 -11.79 7.18
CA LEU A 139 -1.75 -10.51 6.48
C LEU A 139 -2.33 -9.34 7.29
N PHE A 140 -3.52 -9.49 7.88
CA PHE A 140 -4.17 -8.43 8.65
C PHE A 140 -3.50 -8.17 9.99
N GLU A 141 -2.80 -9.15 10.54
CA GLU A 141 -1.97 -8.99 11.74
C GLU A 141 -0.63 -8.30 11.43
N ALA A 142 0.04 -8.72 10.35
CA ALA A 142 1.37 -8.22 10.02
C ALA A 142 1.39 -6.91 9.22
N ALA A 143 0.34 -6.59 8.43
CA ALA A 143 0.36 -5.44 7.52
C ALA A 143 0.43 -4.08 8.20
N PRO A 144 -0.29 -3.80 9.32
CA PRO A 144 -0.21 -2.50 9.98
C PRO A 144 1.19 -2.22 10.52
N ASP A 145 1.86 -3.22 11.09
CA ASP A 145 3.19 -3.05 11.69
C ASP A 145 4.28 -2.98 10.61
N ARG A 146 4.24 -3.89 9.65
CA ARG A 146 5.27 -4.00 8.61
C ARG A 146 5.27 -2.82 7.63
N TYR A 147 4.12 -2.27 7.33
CA TYR A 147 3.96 -1.22 6.34
C TYR A 147 3.45 0.11 6.91
N ALA A 148 3.66 0.36 8.21
CA ALA A 148 3.20 1.58 8.89
C ALA A 148 3.60 2.85 8.12
N ASP A 149 4.88 2.98 7.81
CA ASP A 149 5.47 4.18 7.18
C ASP A 149 5.24 4.27 5.67
N ARG A 150 4.65 3.23 5.06
CA ARG A 150 4.57 3.13 3.60
C ARG A 150 3.12 3.22 3.13
N GLU A 151 2.80 4.23 2.33
CA GLU A 151 1.43 4.44 1.83
C GLU A 151 1.12 3.69 0.52
N GLY A 152 2.14 3.17 -0.17
CA GLY A 152 1.97 2.43 -1.41
C GLY A 152 3.26 1.83 -1.93
N GLY A 153 3.20 1.10 -3.06
CA GLY A 153 4.38 0.50 -3.67
C GLY A 153 4.98 -0.62 -2.81
N TYR A 154 4.14 -1.46 -2.24
CA TYR A 154 4.53 -2.57 -1.37
C TYR A 154 5.25 -3.70 -2.09
N THR A 155 5.29 -3.66 -3.43
CA THR A 155 5.90 -4.69 -4.26
C THR A 155 7.01 -4.14 -5.12
N ARG A 156 8.11 -4.90 -5.24
CA ARG A 156 9.23 -4.62 -6.14
C ARG A 156 9.32 -5.69 -7.22
N VAL A 157 9.57 -5.29 -8.46
CA VAL A 157 9.76 -6.21 -9.60
C VAL A 157 11.17 -6.09 -10.12
N LEU A 158 11.96 -7.15 -9.97
CA LEU A 158 13.34 -7.27 -10.44
C LEU A 158 13.36 -8.11 -11.71
N ARG A 159 14.00 -7.61 -12.78
CA ARG A 159 14.20 -8.38 -14.02
C ARG A 159 15.28 -9.43 -13.81
N THR A 160 15.06 -10.61 -14.36
CA THR A 160 16.03 -11.71 -14.33
C THR A 160 16.34 -12.21 -15.74
N VAL A 161 17.30 -13.12 -15.83
CA VAL A 161 17.65 -13.78 -17.08
C VAL A 161 16.42 -14.41 -17.71
N ALA A 162 16.34 -14.36 -19.04
CA ALA A 162 15.27 -14.99 -19.80
C ALA A 162 15.25 -16.51 -19.59
N ARG A 163 14.07 -17.11 -19.72
CA ARG A 163 13.91 -18.56 -19.58
C ARG A 163 14.50 -19.28 -20.79
N GLN A 164 15.26 -20.35 -20.55
CA GLN A 164 15.74 -21.20 -21.61
C GLN A 164 14.56 -21.89 -22.35
N GLY A 165 14.69 -22.08 -23.63
CA GLY A 165 13.68 -22.67 -24.48
C GLY A 165 12.85 -21.63 -25.24
N ASP A 166 12.06 -20.81 -24.55
CA ASP A 166 11.16 -19.85 -25.19
C ASP A 166 11.64 -18.38 -25.11
N ASN A 167 12.82 -18.14 -24.53
CA ASN A 167 13.40 -16.81 -24.35
C ASN A 167 12.43 -15.80 -23.67
N ALA A 168 11.47 -16.29 -22.87
CA ALA A 168 10.52 -15.45 -22.18
C ALA A 168 11.22 -14.54 -21.14
N LYS A 169 10.92 -13.25 -21.15
CA LYS A 169 11.44 -12.29 -20.17
C LYS A 169 10.89 -12.62 -18.78
N MET A 170 11.79 -13.01 -17.87
CA MET A 170 11.45 -13.36 -16.49
C MET A 170 11.65 -12.20 -15.54
N ALA A 171 10.94 -12.24 -14.45
CA ALA A 171 11.11 -11.29 -13.35
C ALA A 171 10.79 -11.96 -12.00
N ILE A 172 11.40 -11.45 -10.96
CA ILE A 172 11.05 -11.76 -9.58
C ILE A 172 10.18 -10.62 -9.07
N ILE A 173 9.06 -10.96 -8.45
CA ILE A 173 8.26 -10.03 -7.68
C ILE A 173 8.41 -10.37 -6.21
N GLU A 174 8.65 -9.35 -5.39
CA GLU A 174 8.89 -9.49 -3.96
C GLU A 174 8.15 -8.42 -3.17
N LEU A 175 7.80 -8.75 -1.93
CA LEU A 175 7.29 -7.81 -0.93
C LEU A 175 8.45 -7.04 -0.31
N VAL A 176 8.28 -5.74 -0.16
CA VAL A 176 9.32 -4.84 0.38
C VAL A 176 9.22 -4.76 1.89
#